data_2a5767b2f270fd64429c2c1173ec1bea
#
_entry.id   2a5767b2f270fd64429c2c1173ec1bea
#
_cell.length_a   1.000
_cell.length_b   1.000
_cell.length_c   1.000
_cell.angle_alpha   90.00
_cell.angle_beta   90.00
_cell.angle_gamma   90.00
#
_symmetry.space_group_name_H-M   'P 1'
#
loop_
_entity.id
_entity.type
_entity.pdbx_description
1 polymer ?
#
loop_
_entity_poly.entity_id
_entity_poly.type
_entity_poly.pdbx_seq_one_letter_code
_entity_poly.pdbx_strand_id
1 'polypeptide(L)'
;MSIKIGINGFGRIGRMVFRSAMKQEDVTIVGVNDLLEVDHLAYLLKYDSVHGKYDGTVEVDGGDLIVDGQRVKISAERNPADIGWGDLGADVVAECTGIFTTLEKAQAHIDGGAKKVVISAPSADAPMYVMGVNHSEATADQTIVSNASCTTNCLAPVAKVLNDHFGIEEGLMTTVHATTATQFTVDGPSKKDYRGGRSALVNIIPASTGAAKAVTKVIPSLVGKLTGMAFRVPTANVSVVDLTVRLNKSTSYEEIKAVMQSEANGALAGILGYSDEAVVSQDFIGDARTSIFDAGAGMELNGNFFKIISWYDNECGYSNKLIDLAKHVNAL
;
A
#
# COMPACT_ATOMS: atom_id res chain seq x y z
N MET A 1 23.73 6.14 -5.69
CA MET A 1 24.04 5.14 -4.64
C MET A 1 22.76 4.38 -4.36
N SER A 2 22.84 3.08 -4.16
CA SER A 2 21.69 2.24 -3.83
C SER A 2 21.22 2.56 -2.40
N ILE A 3 19.89 2.68 -2.20
CA ILE A 3 19.31 2.79 -0.86
C ILE A 3 19.31 1.42 -0.18
N LYS A 4 19.67 1.40 1.09
CA LYS A 4 19.69 0.19 1.93
C LYS A 4 18.43 0.12 2.79
N ILE A 5 17.60 -0.90 2.55
CA ILE A 5 16.33 -1.08 3.25
C ILE A 5 16.41 -2.30 4.19
N GLY A 6 16.03 -2.09 5.45
CA GLY A 6 15.68 -3.14 6.39
C GLY A 6 14.17 -3.40 6.37
N ILE A 7 13.74 -4.64 6.54
CA ILE A 7 12.32 -5.01 6.60
C ILE A 7 12.01 -5.60 7.97
N ASN A 8 11.09 -5.00 8.71
CA ASN A 8 10.56 -5.57 9.94
C ASN A 8 9.18 -6.17 9.70
N GLY A 9 9.05 -7.49 9.85
CA GLY A 9 7.86 -8.28 9.53
C GLY A 9 7.86 -8.79 8.09
N PHE A 10 7.94 -10.11 7.94
CA PHE A 10 8.02 -10.80 6.64
C PHE A 10 6.68 -11.45 6.25
N GLY A 11 5.57 -10.80 6.61
CA GLY A 11 4.21 -11.12 6.19
C GLY A 11 3.99 -10.84 4.69
N ARG A 12 2.72 -10.71 4.27
CA ARG A 12 2.40 -10.44 2.85
C ARG A 12 3.13 -9.21 2.31
N ILE A 13 3.03 -8.07 3.02
CA ILE A 13 3.60 -6.80 2.56
C ILE A 13 5.13 -6.84 2.62
N GLY A 14 5.74 -7.32 3.70
CA GLY A 14 7.20 -7.42 3.78
C GLY A 14 7.81 -8.26 2.66
N ARG A 15 7.18 -9.39 2.30
CA ARG A 15 7.61 -10.21 1.16
C ARG A 15 7.39 -9.53 -0.19
N MET A 16 6.31 -8.75 -0.35
CA MET A 16 6.11 -7.98 -1.59
C MET A 16 7.10 -6.83 -1.72
N VAL A 17 7.40 -6.12 -0.62
CA VAL A 17 8.49 -5.12 -0.59
C VAL A 17 9.80 -5.78 -0.99
N PHE A 18 10.12 -6.94 -0.42
CA PHE A 18 11.32 -7.69 -0.77
C PHE A 18 11.37 -8.04 -2.27
N ARG A 19 10.33 -8.71 -2.79
CA ARG A 19 10.26 -9.11 -4.21
C ARG A 19 10.29 -7.91 -5.16
N SER A 20 9.67 -6.79 -4.78
CA SER A 20 9.69 -5.56 -5.57
C SER A 20 11.06 -4.87 -5.55
N ALA A 21 11.74 -4.90 -4.39
CA ALA A 21 13.10 -4.36 -4.24
C ALA A 21 14.12 -5.12 -5.09
N MET A 22 14.03 -6.46 -5.12
CA MET A 22 14.94 -7.30 -5.92
C MET A 22 14.85 -7.06 -7.44
N LYS A 23 13.82 -6.36 -7.91
CA LYS A 23 13.68 -5.94 -9.32
C LYS A 23 14.24 -4.55 -9.60
N GLN A 24 14.79 -3.87 -8.59
CA GLN A 24 15.26 -2.48 -8.68
C GLN A 24 16.77 -2.42 -8.39
N GLU A 25 17.55 -1.94 -9.34
CA GLU A 25 19.02 -1.87 -9.24
C GLU A 25 19.51 -0.86 -8.18
N ASP A 26 18.67 0.12 -7.84
CA ASP A 26 18.98 1.18 -6.89
C ASP A 26 18.49 0.89 -5.45
N VAL A 27 18.04 -0.35 -5.17
CA VAL A 27 17.60 -0.80 -3.84
C VAL A 27 18.35 -2.04 -3.41
N THR A 28 18.77 -2.08 -2.15
CA THR A 28 19.41 -3.24 -1.53
C THR A 28 18.70 -3.58 -0.24
N ILE A 29 18.20 -4.81 -0.10
CA ILE A 29 17.67 -5.30 1.19
C ILE A 29 18.85 -5.80 2.03
N VAL A 30 19.11 -5.16 3.17
CA VAL A 30 20.24 -5.48 4.05
C VAL A 30 19.89 -6.44 5.17
N GLY A 31 18.64 -6.49 5.57
CA GLY A 31 18.16 -7.41 6.61
C GLY A 31 16.66 -7.51 6.67
N VAL A 32 16.20 -8.64 7.21
CA VAL A 32 14.80 -8.93 7.50
C VAL A 32 14.70 -9.41 8.94
N ASN A 33 13.79 -8.81 9.71
CA ASN A 33 13.44 -9.29 11.04
C ASN A 33 12.04 -9.92 11.01
N ASP A 34 11.97 -11.18 11.45
CA ASP A 34 10.70 -11.89 11.67
C ASP A 34 10.90 -12.98 12.72
N LEU A 35 9.85 -13.38 13.41
CA LEU A 35 9.94 -14.36 14.50
C LEU A 35 9.90 -15.82 14.03
N LEU A 36 9.77 -16.05 12.72
CA LEU A 36 9.78 -17.37 12.12
C LEU A 36 11.22 -17.85 11.85
N GLU A 37 11.40 -19.17 11.82
CA GLU A 37 12.66 -19.79 11.40
C GLU A 37 13.01 -19.44 9.95
N VAL A 38 14.28 -19.25 9.66
CA VAL A 38 14.78 -18.79 8.35
C VAL A 38 14.36 -19.69 7.20
N ASP A 39 14.33 -21.01 7.40
CA ASP A 39 13.87 -21.95 6.37
C ASP A 39 12.42 -21.75 6.00
N HIS A 40 11.58 -21.37 6.98
CA HIS A 40 10.18 -21.04 6.72
C HIS A 40 10.06 -19.70 5.98
N LEU A 41 10.86 -18.70 6.33
CA LEU A 41 10.91 -17.42 5.59
C LEU A 41 11.34 -17.64 4.14
N ALA A 42 12.38 -18.47 3.90
CA ALA A 42 12.81 -18.86 2.56
C ALA A 42 11.70 -19.55 1.76
N TYR A 43 10.99 -20.49 2.39
CA TYR A 43 9.86 -21.17 1.76
C TYR A 43 8.74 -20.20 1.36
N LEU A 44 8.35 -19.29 2.27
CA LEU A 44 7.30 -18.30 2.02
C LEU A 44 7.71 -17.24 0.99
N LEU A 45 8.99 -16.91 0.88
CA LEU A 45 9.50 -16.04 -0.19
C LEU A 45 9.45 -16.74 -1.54
N LYS A 46 9.84 -18.03 -1.57
CA LYS A 46 9.93 -18.84 -2.78
C LYS A 46 8.58 -19.16 -3.38
N TYR A 47 7.58 -19.49 -2.56
CA TYR A 47 6.26 -19.93 -3.01
C TYR A 47 5.17 -18.97 -2.54
N ASP A 48 4.39 -18.47 -3.48
CA ASP A 48 3.27 -17.57 -3.21
C ASP A 48 2.06 -17.97 -4.05
N SER A 49 0.91 -18.16 -3.40
CA SER A 49 -0.32 -18.61 -4.06
C SER A 49 -0.93 -17.56 -4.99
N VAL A 50 -0.59 -16.28 -4.79
CA VAL A 50 -1.12 -15.14 -5.54
C VAL A 50 -0.15 -14.71 -6.63
N HIS A 51 1.11 -14.44 -6.24
CA HIS A 51 2.14 -13.89 -7.13
C HIS A 51 3.06 -14.96 -7.74
N GLY A 52 2.76 -16.23 -7.51
CA GLY A 52 3.52 -17.33 -8.07
C GLY A 52 4.89 -17.56 -7.42
N LYS A 53 5.61 -18.53 -7.94
CA LYS A 53 6.96 -18.85 -7.49
C LYS A 53 7.89 -17.66 -7.77
N TYR A 54 8.81 -17.39 -6.83
CA TYR A 54 9.86 -16.39 -7.01
C TYR A 54 10.70 -16.74 -8.25
N ASP A 55 10.90 -15.76 -9.11
CA ASP A 55 11.69 -15.92 -10.34
C ASP A 55 13.15 -15.60 -10.04
N GLY A 56 13.84 -16.59 -9.46
CA GLY A 56 15.23 -16.47 -9.02
C GLY A 56 15.60 -17.57 -8.02
N THR A 57 16.76 -17.42 -7.37
CA THR A 57 17.24 -18.35 -6.37
C THR A 57 16.93 -17.86 -4.96
N VAL A 58 16.50 -18.78 -4.10
CA VAL A 58 16.30 -18.53 -2.66
C VAL A 58 16.94 -19.69 -1.91
N GLU A 59 17.99 -19.42 -1.17
CA GLU A 59 18.77 -20.38 -0.40
C GLU A 59 18.93 -19.90 1.04
N VAL A 60 19.32 -20.79 1.94
CA VAL A 60 19.65 -20.48 3.34
C VAL A 60 21.09 -20.88 3.59
N ASP A 61 21.88 -19.98 4.15
CA ASP A 61 23.25 -20.23 4.54
C ASP A 61 23.60 -19.51 5.84
N GLY A 62 24.07 -20.26 6.84
CA GLY A 62 24.51 -19.73 8.13
C GLY A 62 23.43 -18.96 8.91
N GLY A 63 22.13 -19.27 8.68
CA GLY A 63 21.01 -18.59 9.32
C GLY A 63 20.55 -17.32 8.61
N ASP A 64 21.13 -16.99 7.45
CA ASP A 64 20.74 -15.87 6.59
C ASP A 64 20.06 -16.35 5.29
N LEU A 65 19.33 -15.47 4.62
CA LEU A 65 18.84 -15.72 3.26
C LEU A 65 19.92 -15.34 2.24
N ILE A 66 20.07 -16.18 1.22
CA ILE A 66 20.81 -15.85 0.01
C ILE A 66 19.81 -15.82 -1.14
N VAL A 67 19.55 -14.64 -1.67
CA VAL A 67 18.55 -14.43 -2.75
C VAL A 67 19.27 -13.82 -3.94
N ASP A 68 19.26 -14.54 -5.07
CA ASP A 68 19.99 -14.17 -6.30
C ASP A 68 21.46 -13.83 -6.03
N GLY A 69 22.10 -14.58 -5.11
CA GLY A 69 23.47 -14.38 -4.69
C GLY A 69 23.71 -13.26 -3.67
N GLN A 70 22.69 -12.47 -3.36
CA GLN A 70 22.77 -11.44 -2.32
C GLN A 70 22.46 -12.02 -0.94
N ARG A 71 23.36 -11.80 0.02
CA ARG A 71 23.12 -12.16 1.43
C ARG A 71 22.24 -11.13 2.11
N VAL A 72 21.18 -11.59 2.75
CA VAL A 72 20.24 -10.79 3.54
C VAL A 72 20.25 -11.32 4.97
N LYS A 73 20.62 -10.47 5.91
CA LYS A 73 20.72 -10.83 7.32
C LYS A 73 19.33 -11.09 7.90
N ILE A 74 19.18 -12.21 8.63
CA ILE A 74 17.94 -12.54 9.34
C ILE A 74 18.13 -12.34 10.84
N SER A 75 17.12 -11.70 11.46
CA SER A 75 17.01 -11.58 12.92
C SER A 75 15.62 -11.97 13.37
N ALA A 76 15.47 -12.30 14.67
CA ALA A 76 14.20 -12.73 15.26
C ALA A 76 13.91 -11.97 16.57
N GLU A 77 14.11 -10.65 16.51
CA GLU A 77 13.96 -9.76 17.65
C GLU A 77 12.52 -9.24 17.78
N ARG A 78 11.98 -9.27 19.02
CA ARG A 78 10.65 -8.75 19.33
C ARG A 78 10.65 -7.24 19.50
N ASN A 79 11.73 -6.70 20.05
CA ASN A 79 11.89 -5.27 20.24
C ASN A 79 12.74 -4.71 19.09
N PRO A 80 12.23 -3.77 18.30
CA PRO A 80 12.96 -3.22 17.17
C PRO A 80 14.29 -2.55 17.50
N ALA A 81 14.47 -2.09 18.74
CA ALA A 81 15.73 -1.49 19.18
C ALA A 81 16.90 -2.50 19.23
N ASP A 82 16.58 -3.81 19.34
CA ASP A 82 17.58 -4.86 19.48
C ASP A 82 17.99 -5.48 18.12
N ILE A 83 17.35 -5.07 17.02
CA ILE A 83 17.60 -5.63 15.67
C ILE A 83 18.99 -5.24 15.13
N GLY A 84 19.50 -4.06 15.54
CA GLY A 84 20.81 -3.60 15.08
C GLY A 84 20.81 -3.04 13.65
N TRP A 85 19.81 -2.29 13.27
CA TRP A 85 19.70 -1.67 11.93
C TRP A 85 20.92 -0.82 11.56
N GLY A 86 21.53 -0.14 12.55
CA GLY A 86 22.74 0.64 12.36
C GLY A 86 23.92 -0.21 11.91
N ASP A 87 24.12 -1.39 12.51
CA ASP A 87 25.21 -2.32 12.16
C ASP A 87 25.02 -2.91 10.75
N LEU A 88 23.75 -3.08 10.32
CA LEU A 88 23.41 -3.48 8.96
C LEU A 88 23.55 -2.34 7.95
N GLY A 89 23.72 -1.12 8.43
CA GLY A 89 23.79 0.09 7.61
C GLY A 89 22.48 0.41 6.90
N ALA A 90 21.34 0.09 7.50
CA ALA A 90 20.03 0.40 6.94
C ALA A 90 19.80 1.92 6.88
N ASP A 91 19.49 2.43 5.70
CA ASP A 91 19.10 3.82 5.52
C ASP A 91 17.64 4.03 5.93
N VAL A 92 16.76 3.10 5.51
CA VAL A 92 15.33 3.13 5.83
C VAL A 92 14.88 1.76 6.30
N VAL A 93 14.02 1.73 7.31
CA VAL A 93 13.30 0.52 7.71
C VAL A 93 11.87 0.57 7.20
N ALA A 94 11.46 -0.46 6.45
CA ALA A 94 10.07 -0.74 6.11
C ALA A 94 9.42 -1.50 7.28
N GLU A 95 8.57 -0.82 8.06
CA GLU A 95 7.84 -1.42 9.17
C GLU A 95 6.58 -2.11 8.65
N CYS A 96 6.63 -3.44 8.52
CA CYS A 96 5.60 -4.27 7.88
C CYS A 96 4.88 -5.22 8.84
N THR A 97 5.07 -5.10 10.16
CA THR A 97 4.40 -5.96 11.15
C THR A 97 2.95 -5.53 11.41
N GLY A 98 2.62 -4.26 11.22
CA GLY A 98 1.36 -3.66 11.62
C GLY A 98 1.21 -3.46 13.14
N ILE A 99 2.30 -3.59 13.91
CA ILE A 99 2.35 -3.44 15.38
C ILE A 99 2.88 -2.05 15.77
N PHE A 100 3.97 -1.62 15.13
CA PHE A 100 4.68 -0.38 15.45
C PHE A 100 4.20 0.76 14.55
N THR A 101 2.92 1.14 14.70
CA THR A 101 2.22 2.05 13.78
C THR A 101 2.06 3.48 14.30
N THR A 102 2.67 3.82 15.44
CA THR A 102 2.70 5.19 16.01
C THR A 102 4.14 5.69 16.11
N LEU A 103 4.32 7.00 16.20
CA LEU A 103 5.66 7.61 16.39
C LEU A 103 6.39 6.98 17.57
N GLU A 104 5.72 6.90 18.74
CA GLU A 104 6.29 6.29 19.95
C GLU A 104 6.78 4.86 19.72
N LYS A 105 5.97 4.03 19.09
CA LYS A 105 6.32 2.62 18.87
C LYS A 105 7.40 2.46 17.81
N ALA A 106 7.31 3.21 16.72
CA ALA A 106 8.27 3.12 15.61
C ALA A 106 9.63 3.75 15.98
N GLN A 107 9.69 4.59 17.01
CA GLN A 107 10.93 5.17 17.55
C GLN A 107 11.97 4.08 17.90
N ALA A 108 11.52 2.90 18.35
CA ALA A 108 12.41 1.78 18.65
C ALA A 108 13.29 1.35 17.46
N HIS A 109 12.86 1.56 16.22
CA HIS A 109 13.71 1.32 15.05
C HIS A 109 14.83 2.35 14.91
N ILE A 110 14.53 3.61 15.23
CA ILE A 110 15.54 4.70 15.25
C ILE A 110 16.54 4.43 16.37
N ASP A 111 16.06 4.01 17.55
CA ASP A 111 16.92 3.65 18.68
C ASP A 111 17.82 2.45 18.34
N GLY A 112 17.36 1.52 17.49
CA GLY A 112 18.13 0.42 16.90
C GLY A 112 19.04 0.82 15.74
N GLY A 113 19.17 2.11 15.45
CA GLY A 113 20.15 2.67 14.50
C GLY A 113 19.62 2.86 13.06
N ALA A 114 18.32 2.70 12.81
CA ALA A 114 17.73 3.10 11.54
C ALA A 114 17.75 4.63 11.40
N LYS A 115 18.05 5.14 10.19
CA LYS A 115 18.01 6.59 9.95
C LYS A 115 16.60 7.10 9.74
N LYS A 116 15.77 6.31 9.05
CA LYS A 116 14.37 6.62 8.73
C LYS A 116 13.51 5.37 8.84
N VAL A 117 12.19 5.56 9.06
CA VAL A 117 11.19 4.48 9.11
C VAL A 117 10.01 4.83 8.22
N VAL A 118 9.59 3.90 7.39
CA VAL A 118 8.33 3.99 6.62
C VAL A 118 7.37 2.90 7.13
N ILE A 119 6.29 3.33 7.76
CA ILE A 119 5.26 2.44 8.31
C ILE A 119 4.33 1.99 7.19
N SER A 120 4.15 0.67 7.02
CA SER A 120 3.27 0.07 6.01
C SER A 120 1.80 -0.03 6.46
N ALA A 121 1.33 0.96 7.18
CA ALA A 121 -0.05 1.04 7.69
C ALA A 121 -0.43 2.50 7.95
N PRO A 122 -1.72 2.86 8.00
CA PRO A 122 -2.14 4.15 8.49
C PRO A 122 -1.66 4.38 9.92
N SER A 123 -1.16 5.58 10.19
CA SER A 123 -0.73 5.99 11.52
C SER A 123 -1.72 6.96 12.16
N ALA A 124 -1.81 6.91 13.48
CA ALA A 124 -2.60 7.87 14.24
C ALA A 124 -1.93 9.25 14.30
N ASP A 125 -0.60 9.28 14.39
CA ASP A 125 0.22 10.45 14.72
C ASP A 125 1.42 10.68 13.78
N ALA A 126 1.97 9.66 13.10
CA ALA A 126 3.01 9.86 12.10
C ALA A 126 2.44 10.54 10.84
N PRO A 127 3.20 11.45 10.20
CA PRO A 127 2.83 12.03 8.91
C PRO A 127 2.55 10.94 7.87
N MET A 128 1.46 11.09 7.11
CA MET A 128 1.09 10.14 6.06
C MET A 128 1.31 10.75 4.69
N TYR A 129 2.00 10.00 3.83
CA TYR A 129 2.31 10.41 2.48
C TYR A 129 1.81 9.40 1.45
N VAL A 130 1.29 9.92 0.36
CA VAL A 130 0.91 9.16 -0.84
C VAL A 130 1.70 9.71 -2.01
N MET A 131 2.44 8.84 -2.68
CA MET A 131 3.24 9.22 -3.84
C MET A 131 2.35 9.85 -4.92
N GLY A 132 2.81 10.97 -5.51
CA GLY A 132 2.07 11.75 -6.50
C GLY A 132 0.97 12.65 -5.93
N VAL A 133 0.66 12.56 -4.62
CA VAL A 133 -0.38 13.38 -4.00
C VAL A 133 0.22 14.45 -3.09
N ASN A 134 0.86 14.05 -2.00
CA ASN A 134 1.42 14.96 -1.00
C ASN A 134 2.85 14.59 -0.55
N HIS A 135 3.52 13.65 -1.21
CA HIS A 135 4.87 13.21 -0.82
C HIS A 135 5.91 14.34 -0.84
N SER A 136 5.70 15.35 -1.69
CA SER A 136 6.57 16.55 -1.76
C SER A 136 6.49 17.45 -0.51
N GLU A 137 5.52 17.22 0.39
CA GLU A 137 5.40 17.92 1.66
C GLU A 137 6.27 17.29 2.76
N ALA A 138 6.89 16.13 2.49
CA ALA A 138 7.81 15.51 3.42
C ALA A 138 9.06 16.37 3.64
N THR A 139 9.55 16.40 4.87
CA THR A 139 10.71 17.20 5.27
C THR A 139 11.82 16.33 5.88
N ALA A 140 13.06 16.78 5.80
CA ALA A 140 14.25 16.03 6.24
C ALA A 140 14.23 15.63 7.72
N ASP A 141 13.60 16.43 8.57
CA ASP A 141 13.47 16.20 10.01
C ASP A 141 12.45 15.11 10.37
N GLN A 142 11.59 14.72 9.44
CA GLN A 142 10.64 13.63 9.62
C GLN A 142 11.34 12.29 9.46
N THR A 143 11.72 11.67 10.55
CA THR A 143 12.42 10.37 10.56
C THR A 143 11.48 9.17 10.49
N ILE A 144 10.21 9.35 10.86
CA ILE A 144 9.18 8.31 10.87
C ILE A 144 7.97 8.83 10.08
N VAL A 145 7.61 8.15 9.01
CA VAL A 145 6.47 8.48 8.16
C VAL A 145 5.62 7.24 7.86
N SER A 146 4.40 7.45 7.40
CA SER A 146 3.49 6.36 7.01
C SER A 146 3.15 6.42 5.53
N ASN A 147 3.14 5.26 4.87
CA ASN A 147 2.66 5.09 3.49
C ASN A 147 1.11 4.97 3.42
N ALA A 148 0.40 5.33 4.49
CA ALA A 148 -1.05 5.18 4.61
C ALA A 148 -1.52 3.73 4.36
N SER A 149 -2.72 3.52 3.76
CA SER A 149 -3.22 2.20 3.39
C SER A 149 -3.20 1.99 1.87
N CYS A 150 -3.31 0.74 1.42
CA CYS A 150 -3.44 0.41 0.00
C CYS A 150 -4.67 1.08 -0.63
N THR A 151 -5.80 1.10 0.08
CA THR A 151 -7.03 1.78 -0.38
C THR A 151 -6.83 3.30 -0.45
N THR A 152 -6.12 3.90 0.51
CA THR A 152 -5.78 5.33 0.46
C THR A 152 -4.89 5.65 -0.75
N ASN A 153 -3.92 4.79 -1.05
CA ASN A 153 -3.04 4.93 -2.21
C ASN A 153 -3.80 4.80 -3.55
N CYS A 154 -4.91 4.04 -3.58
CA CYS A 154 -5.77 3.98 -4.75
C CYS A 154 -6.70 5.20 -4.85
N LEU A 155 -7.38 5.57 -3.77
CA LEU A 155 -8.37 6.64 -3.78
C LEU A 155 -7.75 8.04 -3.95
N ALA A 156 -6.61 8.30 -3.32
CA ALA A 156 -6.04 9.65 -3.27
C ALA A 156 -5.62 10.21 -4.64
N PRO A 157 -4.96 9.46 -5.55
CA PRO A 157 -4.65 9.95 -6.88
C PRO A 157 -5.89 10.34 -7.68
N VAL A 158 -6.93 9.48 -7.70
CA VAL A 158 -8.19 9.76 -8.40
C VAL A 158 -8.91 10.96 -7.77
N ALA A 159 -8.99 11.01 -6.44
CA ALA A 159 -9.61 12.12 -5.73
C ALA A 159 -8.87 13.44 -5.97
N LYS A 160 -7.52 13.41 -6.04
CA LYS A 160 -6.70 14.58 -6.38
C LYS A 160 -7.04 15.11 -7.76
N VAL A 161 -7.04 14.25 -8.78
CA VAL A 161 -7.37 14.65 -10.16
C VAL A 161 -8.76 15.28 -10.23
N LEU A 162 -9.76 14.61 -9.66
CA LEU A 162 -11.13 15.14 -9.65
C LEU A 162 -11.24 16.47 -8.90
N ASN A 163 -10.57 16.58 -7.76
CA ASN A 163 -10.63 17.79 -6.95
C ASN A 163 -9.91 18.98 -7.60
N ASP A 164 -8.76 18.75 -8.21
CA ASP A 164 -7.95 19.79 -8.82
C ASP A 164 -8.61 20.34 -10.10
N HIS A 165 -9.25 19.50 -10.90
CA HIS A 165 -9.87 19.90 -12.16
C HIS A 165 -11.32 20.38 -12.02
N PHE A 166 -12.10 19.71 -11.18
CA PHE A 166 -13.55 19.93 -11.10
C PHE A 166 -14.05 20.37 -9.72
N GLY A 167 -13.23 20.17 -8.67
CA GLY A 167 -13.61 20.39 -7.28
C GLY A 167 -14.59 19.32 -6.79
N ILE A 168 -14.27 18.64 -5.70
CA ILE A 168 -15.19 17.70 -5.05
C ILE A 168 -16.06 18.46 -4.05
N GLU A 169 -17.38 18.34 -4.19
CA GLU A 169 -18.36 18.82 -3.23
C GLU A 169 -18.52 17.79 -2.11
N GLU A 170 -18.87 16.55 -2.46
CA GLU A 170 -19.05 15.43 -1.54
C GLU A 170 -18.88 14.09 -2.25
N GLY A 171 -18.59 13.04 -1.51
CA GLY A 171 -18.51 11.68 -2.07
C GLY A 171 -18.54 10.57 -1.03
N LEU A 172 -19.07 9.44 -1.47
CA LEU A 172 -19.07 8.18 -0.72
C LEU A 172 -18.21 7.14 -1.44
N MET A 173 -17.25 6.59 -0.74
CA MET A 173 -16.37 5.55 -1.27
C MET A 173 -16.77 4.19 -0.71
N THR A 174 -16.91 3.22 -1.58
CA THR A 174 -16.92 1.80 -1.21
C THR A 174 -15.71 1.11 -1.81
N THR A 175 -14.93 0.43 -0.99
CA THR A 175 -13.94 -0.50 -1.57
C THR A 175 -14.48 -1.93 -1.50
N VAL A 176 -14.55 -2.60 -2.66
CA VAL A 176 -14.73 -4.04 -2.72
C VAL A 176 -13.33 -4.65 -2.65
N HIS A 177 -12.99 -5.18 -1.48
CA HIS A 177 -11.61 -5.48 -1.12
C HIS A 177 -11.36 -6.98 -1.02
N ALA A 178 -10.29 -7.43 -1.60
CA ALA A 178 -9.81 -8.80 -1.47
C ALA A 178 -9.54 -9.18 0.00
N THR A 179 -9.49 -10.49 0.27
CA THR A 179 -9.15 -11.01 1.60
C THR A 179 -7.73 -10.61 2.00
N THR A 180 -7.53 -10.44 3.30
CA THR A 180 -6.21 -10.16 3.88
C THR A 180 -5.90 -11.14 5.00
N ALA A 181 -4.63 -11.24 5.40
CA ALA A 181 -4.16 -12.17 6.44
C ALA A 181 -4.83 -12.02 7.81
N THR A 182 -5.54 -10.91 8.05
CA THR A 182 -6.29 -10.69 9.30
C THR A 182 -7.70 -11.28 9.31
N GLN A 183 -8.15 -11.84 8.18
CA GLN A 183 -9.47 -12.46 8.06
C GLN A 183 -9.39 -13.96 8.30
N PHE A 184 -10.46 -14.49 8.89
CA PHE A 184 -10.53 -15.92 9.20
C PHE A 184 -10.94 -16.74 7.95
N THR A 185 -10.36 -17.93 7.79
CA THR A 185 -10.81 -18.90 6.78
C THR A 185 -12.13 -19.58 7.16
N VAL A 186 -12.34 -19.81 8.47
CA VAL A 186 -13.58 -20.33 9.06
C VAL A 186 -14.06 -19.38 10.15
N ASP A 187 -15.34 -19.47 10.53
CA ASP A 187 -15.92 -18.62 11.57
C ASP A 187 -15.14 -18.75 12.88
N GLY A 188 -14.79 -17.62 13.48
CA GLY A 188 -14.05 -17.57 14.74
C GLY A 188 -14.30 -16.26 15.52
N PRO A 189 -13.87 -16.20 16.78
CA PRO A 189 -14.08 -15.02 17.61
C PRO A 189 -13.25 -13.82 17.13
N SER A 190 -13.88 -12.66 16.93
CA SER A 190 -13.21 -11.42 16.58
C SER A 190 -13.31 -10.42 17.72
N LYS A 191 -12.18 -9.78 18.08
CA LYS A 191 -12.12 -8.75 19.12
C LYS A 191 -12.55 -7.36 18.60
N LYS A 192 -12.58 -7.13 17.28
CA LYS A 192 -12.91 -5.81 16.69
C LYS A 192 -14.41 -5.66 16.46
N ASP A 193 -14.98 -6.59 15.74
CA ASP A 193 -16.41 -6.64 15.41
C ASP A 193 -16.80 -8.08 15.08
N TYR A 194 -18.07 -8.42 15.21
CA TYR A 194 -18.54 -9.78 14.96
C TYR A 194 -18.40 -10.23 13.50
N ARG A 195 -18.54 -9.29 12.53
CA ARG A 195 -18.44 -9.58 11.10
C ARG A 195 -17.04 -9.94 10.70
N GLY A 196 -16.02 -9.32 11.33
CA GLY A 196 -14.60 -9.62 11.07
C GLY A 196 -14.17 -11.04 11.48
N GLY A 197 -14.98 -11.75 12.28
CA GLY A 197 -14.77 -13.16 12.65
C GLY A 197 -15.40 -14.17 11.68
N ARG A 198 -16.11 -13.72 10.64
CA ARG A 198 -16.77 -14.63 9.69
C ARG A 198 -15.83 -15.05 8.57
N SER A 199 -16.07 -16.25 8.06
CA SER A 199 -15.27 -16.88 7.00
C SER A 199 -15.15 -15.98 5.78
N ALA A 200 -13.91 -15.67 5.40
CA ALA A 200 -13.60 -14.89 4.21
C ALA A 200 -13.83 -15.64 2.89
N LEU A 201 -13.93 -16.98 2.94
CA LEU A 201 -14.00 -17.81 1.74
C LEU A 201 -15.38 -17.80 1.08
N VAL A 202 -16.45 -17.52 1.85
CA VAL A 202 -17.85 -17.74 1.40
C VAL A 202 -18.77 -16.55 1.66
N ASN A 203 -18.24 -15.42 2.14
CA ASN A 203 -19.05 -14.27 2.55
C ASN A 203 -18.65 -12.98 1.84
N ILE A 204 -19.64 -12.11 1.63
CA ILE A 204 -19.43 -10.67 1.43
C ILE A 204 -19.55 -10.03 2.81
N ILE A 205 -18.46 -9.45 3.32
CA ILE A 205 -18.38 -8.97 4.70
C ILE A 205 -18.29 -7.44 4.72
N PRO A 206 -19.33 -6.72 5.16
CA PRO A 206 -19.24 -5.28 5.38
C PRO A 206 -18.25 -4.99 6.51
N ALA A 207 -17.36 -4.02 6.29
CA ALA A 207 -16.33 -3.62 7.25
C ALA A 207 -16.16 -2.10 7.24
N SER A 208 -15.80 -1.54 8.39
CA SER A 208 -15.36 -0.16 8.45
C SER A 208 -13.98 0.01 7.79
N THR A 209 -13.74 1.17 7.19
CA THR A 209 -12.42 1.54 6.68
C THR A 209 -12.07 2.97 7.06
N GLY A 210 -10.83 3.18 7.47
CA GLY A 210 -10.28 4.52 7.68
C GLY A 210 -9.75 5.18 6.41
N ALA A 211 -9.79 4.50 5.26
CA ALA A 211 -9.12 4.95 4.03
C ALA A 211 -9.64 6.30 3.53
N ALA A 212 -10.96 6.51 3.49
CA ALA A 212 -11.52 7.78 3.06
C ALA A 212 -11.17 8.94 4.02
N LYS A 213 -11.12 8.67 5.32
CA LYS A 213 -10.62 9.65 6.31
C LYS A 213 -9.13 9.91 6.16
N ALA A 214 -8.34 8.88 5.81
CA ALA A 214 -6.91 9.05 5.56
C ALA A 214 -6.65 9.92 4.31
N VAL A 215 -7.50 9.80 3.27
CA VAL A 215 -7.42 10.70 2.10
C VAL A 215 -7.59 12.16 2.50
N THR A 216 -8.46 12.48 3.46
CA THR A 216 -8.62 13.87 3.91
C THR A 216 -7.41 14.41 4.70
N LYS A 217 -6.53 13.52 5.21
CA LYS A 217 -5.25 13.94 5.82
C LYS A 217 -4.19 14.25 4.74
N VAL A 218 -4.22 13.55 3.60
CA VAL A 218 -3.25 13.78 2.51
C VAL A 218 -3.75 14.81 1.48
N ILE A 219 -5.07 15.10 1.46
CA ILE A 219 -5.70 16.18 0.68
C ILE A 219 -6.62 16.96 1.62
N PRO A 220 -6.08 17.95 2.38
CA PRO A 220 -6.83 18.65 3.44
C PRO A 220 -8.09 19.37 2.96
N SER A 221 -8.15 19.80 1.70
CA SER A 221 -9.35 20.42 1.11
C SER A 221 -10.58 19.49 1.02
N LEU A 222 -10.39 18.19 1.25
CA LEU A 222 -11.45 17.18 1.26
C LEU A 222 -11.95 16.82 2.67
N VAL A 223 -11.51 17.53 3.71
CA VAL A 223 -12.01 17.32 5.08
C VAL A 223 -13.51 17.59 5.12
N GLY A 224 -14.26 16.61 5.64
CA GLY A 224 -15.73 16.66 5.74
C GLY A 224 -16.48 16.33 4.46
N LYS A 225 -15.79 16.12 3.32
CA LYS A 225 -16.40 15.85 2.03
C LYS A 225 -16.39 14.38 1.63
N LEU A 226 -15.50 13.56 2.18
CA LEU A 226 -15.37 12.14 1.85
C LEU A 226 -15.49 11.25 3.07
N THR A 227 -16.27 10.18 2.93
CA THR A 227 -16.30 9.05 3.86
C THR A 227 -16.51 7.76 3.09
N GLY A 228 -16.44 6.60 3.76
CA GLY A 228 -16.63 5.34 3.05
C GLY A 228 -16.59 4.11 3.92
N MET A 229 -16.80 2.96 3.27
CA MET A 229 -16.80 1.63 3.87
C MET A 229 -16.11 0.62 2.96
N ALA A 230 -15.94 -0.60 3.45
CA ALA A 230 -15.41 -1.72 2.68
C ALA A 230 -16.41 -2.88 2.65
N PHE A 231 -16.42 -3.62 1.54
CA PHE A 231 -16.88 -5.00 1.49
C PHE A 231 -15.67 -5.90 1.29
N ARG A 232 -15.48 -6.88 2.18
CA ARG A 232 -14.52 -7.97 1.96
C ARG A 232 -15.20 -9.07 1.16
N VAL A 233 -14.51 -9.52 0.10
CA VAL A 233 -15.02 -10.54 -0.82
C VAL A 233 -14.02 -11.68 -0.94
N PRO A 234 -14.45 -12.91 -1.32
CA PRO A 234 -13.59 -14.09 -1.41
C PRO A 234 -12.71 -14.09 -2.67
N THR A 235 -11.93 -13.04 -2.86
CA THR A 235 -10.87 -12.93 -3.86
C THR A 235 -9.52 -12.87 -3.17
N ALA A 236 -8.50 -13.47 -3.77
CA ALA A 236 -7.19 -13.61 -3.14
C ALA A 236 -6.39 -12.30 -3.11
N ASN A 237 -6.53 -11.48 -4.14
CA ASN A 237 -5.85 -10.19 -4.30
C ASN A 237 -6.58 -9.34 -5.35
N VAL A 238 -6.16 -8.12 -5.50
CA VAL A 238 -6.76 -7.03 -6.30
C VAL A 238 -8.12 -6.61 -5.77
N SER A 239 -8.19 -5.36 -5.43
CA SER A 239 -9.36 -4.67 -4.88
C SER A 239 -9.79 -3.55 -5.82
N VAL A 240 -10.99 -3.04 -5.61
CA VAL A 240 -11.51 -1.92 -6.39
C VAL A 240 -12.10 -0.84 -5.48
N VAL A 241 -11.84 0.42 -5.81
CA VAL A 241 -12.51 1.59 -5.26
C VAL A 241 -13.68 1.94 -6.16
N ASP A 242 -14.87 2.01 -5.59
CA ASP A 242 -16.09 2.59 -6.15
C ASP A 242 -16.31 3.93 -5.43
N LEU A 243 -16.07 5.03 -6.13
CA LEU A 243 -16.28 6.38 -5.63
C LEU A 243 -17.51 7.00 -6.30
N THR A 244 -18.58 7.17 -5.53
CA THR A 244 -19.73 7.98 -5.95
C THR A 244 -19.48 9.41 -5.51
N VAL A 245 -19.38 10.35 -6.45
CA VAL A 245 -18.88 11.70 -6.19
C VAL A 245 -19.73 12.77 -6.87
N ARG A 246 -19.98 13.86 -6.14
CA ARG A 246 -20.55 15.11 -6.66
C ARG A 246 -19.43 16.12 -6.86
N LEU A 247 -19.40 16.72 -8.03
CA LEU A 247 -18.41 17.73 -8.43
C LEU A 247 -19.00 19.13 -8.39
N ASN A 248 -18.19 20.14 -8.05
CA ASN A 248 -18.59 21.54 -8.04
C ASN A 248 -18.82 22.10 -9.44
N LYS A 249 -17.92 21.75 -10.38
CA LYS A 249 -18.05 22.14 -11.79
C LYS A 249 -18.85 21.08 -12.54
N SER A 250 -19.80 21.53 -13.36
CA SER A 250 -20.44 20.66 -14.33
C SER A 250 -19.44 20.22 -15.39
N THR A 251 -19.46 18.93 -15.70
CA THR A 251 -18.58 18.30 -16.69
C THR A 251 -19.27 17.09 -17.31
N SER A 252 -18.60 16.36 -18.17
CA SER A 252 -19.05 15.09 -18.72
C SER A 252 -18.11 13.95 -18.29
N TYR A 253 -18.61 12.71 -18.35
CA TYR A 253 -17.76 11.54 -18.08
C TYR A 253 -16.62 11.43 -19.10
N GLU A 254 -16.84 11.85 -20.36
CA GLU A 254 -15.80 11.89 -21.39
C GLU A 254 -14.66 12.87 -21.05
N GLU A 255 -14.99 14.04 -20.48
CA GLU A 255 -13.99 14.98 -19.99
C GLU A 255 -13.20 14.43 -18.81
N ILE A 256 -13.89 13.75 -17.87
CA ILE A 256 -13.21 13.05 -16.76
C ILE A 256 -12.23 12.00 -17.28
N LYS A 257 -12.63 11.18 -18.26
CA LYS A 257 -11.76 10.17 -18.88
C LYS A 257 -10.52 10.83 -19.52
N ALA A 258 -10.72 11.91 -20.27
CA ALA A 258 -9.63 12.62 -20.91
C ALA A 258 -8.62 13.18 -19.90
N VAL A 259 -9.10 13.76 -18.80
CA VAL A 259 -8.25 14.29 -17.73
C VAL A 259 -7.51 13.16 -17.02
N MET A 260 -8.19 12.06 -16.64
CA MET A 260 -7.57 10.88 -16.01
C MET A 260 -6.47 10.29 -16.88
N GLN A 261 -6.71 10.16 -18.19
CA GLN A 261 -5.72 9.65 -19.14
C GLN A 261 -4.51 10.59 -19.25
N SER A 262 -4.75 11.91 -19.29
CA SER A 262 -3.68 12.92 -19.33
C SER A 262 -2.80 12.85 -18.09
N GLU A 263 -3.40 12.77 -16.90
CA GLU A 263 -2.65 12.68 -15.63
C GLU A 263 -1.90 11.34 -15.48
N ALA A 264 -2.50 10.24 -15.93
CA ALA A 264 -1.86 8.92 -15.93
C ALA A 264 -0.63 8.86 -16.84
N ASN A 265 -0.62 9.61 -17.94
CA ASN A 265 0.52 9.73 -18.86
C ASN A 265 1.47 10.89 -18.49
N GLY A 266 1.08 11.74 -17.56
CA GLY A 266 1.78 12.96 -17.16
C GLY A 266 2.28 12.92 -15.73
N ALA A 267 1.75 13.81 -14.90
CA ALA A 267 2.22 14.03 -13.52
C ALA A 267 2.08 12.82 -12.60
N LEU A 268 1.13 11.92 -12.87
CA LEU A 268 0.89 10.71 -12.10
C LEU A 268 1.36 9.43 -12.80
N ALA A 269 2.25 9.54 -13.78
CA ALA A 269 2.82 8.37 -14.46
C ALA A 269 3.47 7.40 -13.46
N GLY A 270 3.17 6.09 -13.58
CA GLY A 270 3.64 5.05 -12.66
C GLY A 270 2.89 4.98 -11.31
N ILE A 271 1.89 5.86 -11.09
CA ILE A 271 1.03 5.89 -9.90
C ILE A 271 -0.43 5.65 -10.31
N LEU A 272 -0.94 6.53 -11.18
CA LEU A 272 -2.24 6.39 -11.81
C LEU A 272 -2.11 5.64 -13.14
N GLY A 273 -2.93 4.65 -13.34
CA GLY A 273 -3.13 3.97 -14.62
C GLY A 273 -4.46 4.35 -15.23
N TYR A 274 -4.63 4.05 -16.52
CA TYR A 274 -5.85 4.21 -17.28
C TYR A 274 -6.11 2.93 -18.07
N SER A 275 -7.33 2.40 -18.00
CA SER A 275 -7.78 1.27 -18.80
C SER A 275 -9.12 1.61 -19.44
N ASP A 276 -9.25 1.34 -20.74
CA ASP A 276 -10.49 1.39 -21.52
C ASP A 276 -10.89 -0.01 -22.04
N GLU A 277 -10.19 -1.04 -21.57
CA GLU A 277 -10.47 -2.43 -21.89
C GLU A 277 -11.50 -3.03 -20.93
N ALA A 278 -12.16 -4.11 -21.35
CA ALA A 278 -13.12 -4.86 -20.53
C ALA A 278 -12.38 -5.81 -19.58
N VAL A 279 -11.81 -5.24 -18.50
CA VAL A 279 -10.94 -5.94 -17.56
C VAL A 279 -11.66 -6.33 -16.27
N VAL A 280 -11.07 -7.28 -15.53
CA VAL A 280 -11.51 -7.72 -14.21
C VAL A 280 -10.32 -7.77 -13.25
N SER A 281 -10.57 -8.01 -11.97
CA SER A 281 -9.55 -7.93 -10.92
C SER A 281 -8.27 -8.75 -11.19
N GLN A 282 -8.39 -9.93 -11.81
CA GLN A 282 -7.23 -10.81 -12.05
C GLN A 282 -6.21 -10.22 -13.04
N ASP A 283 -6.65 -9.32 -13.93
CA ASP A 283 -5.80 -8.70 -14.95
C ASP A 283 -4.80 -7.70 -14.33
N PHE A 284 -5.01 -7.30 -13.08
CA PHE A 284 -4.16 -6.35 -12.37
C PHE A 284 -3.23 -6.98 -11.34
N ILE A 285 -3.17 -8.31 -11.24
CA ILE A 285 -2.20 -8.96 -10.34
C ILE A 285 -0.77 -8.62 -10.78
N GLY A 286 0.01 -8.09 -9.84
CA GLY A 286 1.38 -7.67 -10.10
C GLY A 286 1.53 -6.25 -10.67
N ASP A 287 0.45 -5.51 -10.85
CA ASP A 287 0.55 -4.11 -11.27
C ASP A 287 1.19 -3.25 -10.17
N ALA A 288 2.26 -2.56 -10.53
CA ALA A 288 3.02 -1.72 -9.61
C ALA A 288 2.39 -0.34 -9.35
N ARG A 289 1.37 0.04 -10.14
CA ARG A 289 0.59 1.26 -9.93
C ARG A 289 -0.42 1.04 -8.82
N THR A 290 -0.73 2.08 -8.07
CA THR A 290 -1.64 1.99 -6.91
C THR A 290 -3.08 2.37 -7.22
N SER A 291 -3.36 2.90 -8.41
CA SER A 291 -4.69 3.37 -8.80
C SER A 291 -4.82 3.23 -10.31
N ILE A 292 -5.67 2.33 -10.80
CA ILE A 292 -5.91 2.15 -12.23
C ILE A 292 -7.36 2.53 -12.51
N PHE A 293 -7.55 3.73 -13.07
CA PHE A 293 -8.87 4.22 -13.46
C PHE A 293 -9.45 3.36 -14.58
N ASP A 294 -10.65 2.83 -14.36
CA ASP A 294 -11.40 2.05 -15.32
C ASP A 294 -12.40 2.95 -16.06
N ALA A 295 -12.06 3.31 -17.28
CA ALA A 295 -12.85 4.22 -18.10
C ALA A 295 -14.17 3.60 -18.59
N GLY A 296 -14.23 2.25 -18.63
CA GLY A 296 -15.42 1.53 -19.09
C GLY A 296 -16.43 1.22 -17.99
N ALA A 297 -16.00 1.15 -16.73
CA ALA A 297 -16.84 0.71 -15.63
C ALA A 297 -17.55 1.87 -14.87
N GLY A 298 -17.10 3.10 -15.03
CA GLY A 298 -17.72 4.27 -14.41
C GLY A 298 -18.95 4.75 -15.17
N MET A 299 -19.65 5.72 -14.58
CA MET A 299 -20.87 6.27 -15.20
C MET A 299 -21.17 7.69 -14.74
N GLU A 300 -21.89 8.41 -15.55
CA GLU A 300 -22.50 9.69 -15.26
C GLU A 300 -23.99 9.53 -14.97
N LEU A 301 -24.48 10.14 -13.90
CA LEU A 301 -25.91 10.29 -13.68
C LEU A 301 -26.43 11.64 -14.23
N ASN A 302 -25.63 12.67 -14.03
CA ASN A 302 -25.83 14.01 -14.57
C ASN A 302 -24.49 14.76 -14.54
N GLY A 303 -24.42 15.95 -15.14
CA GLY A 303 -23.18 16.70 -15.29
C GLY A 303 -22.40 17.04 -14.00
N ASN A 304 -22.87 16.66 -12.83
CA ASN A 304 -22.20 16.88 -11.56
C ASN A 304 -22.08 15.64 -10.69
N PHE A 305 -22.68 14.50 -11.08
CA PHE A 305 -22.74 13.32 -10.20
C PHE A 305 -22.31 12.06 -10.95
N PHE A 306 -21.23 11.45 -10.48
CA PHE A 306 -20.50 10.40 -11.17
C PHE A 306 -20.19 9.21 -10.26
N LYS A 307 -20.05 8.05 -10.87
CA LYS A 307 -19.44 6.87 -10.29
C LYS A 307 -18.09 6.65 -10.97
N ILE A 308 -17.03 6.58 -10.18
CA ILE A 308 -15.65 6.43 -10.62
C ILE A 308 -15.11 5.12 -10.07
N ILE A 309 -14.53 4.31 -10.95
CA ILE A 309 -13.99 2.99 -10.61
C ILE A 309 -12.47 3.02 -10.77
N SER A 310 -11.76 2.52 -9.76
CA SER A 310 -10.31 2.37 -9.82
C SER A 310 -9.85 1.07 -9.19
N TRP A 311 -9.06 0.29 -9.93
CA TRP A 311 -8.49 -0.97 -9.50
C TRP A 311 -7.14 -0.76 -8.80
N TYR A 312 -6.75 -1.70 -7.95
CA TYR A 312 -5.42 -1.72 -7.34
C TYR A 312 -5.03 -3.12 -6.86
N ASP A 313 -3.80 -3.54 -7.19
CA ASP A 313 -3.19 -4.66 -6.48
C ASP A 313 -2.83 -4.18 -5.08
N ASN A 314 -3.60 -4.62 -4.08
CA ASN A 314 -3.46 -4.15 -2.70
C ASN A 314 -2.18 -4.61 -2.01
N GLU A 315 -1.40 -5.49 -2.64
CA GLU A 315 -0.10 -5.97 -2.18
C GLU A 315 1.05 -5.41 -3.02
N CYS A 316 1.08 -5.68 -4.33
CA CYS A 316 2.18 -5.31 -5.22
C CYS A 316 2.28 -3.79 -5.43
N GLY A 317 1.19 -3.13 -5.85
CA GLY A 317 1.18 -1.69 -6.07
C GLY A 317 1.55 -0.91 -4.81
N TYR A 318 0.93 -1.29 -3.69
CA TYR A 318 1.22 -0.69 -2.39
C TYR A 318 2.68 -0.84 -1.96
N SER A 319 3.26 -2.04 -2.12
CA SER A 319 4.64 -2.33 -1.74
C SER A 319 5.65 -1.56 -2.59
N ASN A 320 5.38 -1.39 -3.89
CA ASN A 320 6.20 -0.55 -4.76
C ASN A 320 6.20 0.92 -4.31
N LYS A 321 5.03 1.47 -3.96
CA LYS A 321 4.95 2.87 -3.49
C LYS A 321 5.54 3.06 -2.10
N LEU A 322 5.59 2.02 -1.26
CA LEU A 322 6.34 2.05 -0.01
C LEU A 322 7.85 2.19 -0.27
N ILE A 323 8.39 1.47 -1.26
CA ILE A 323 9.79 1.62 -1.70
C ILE A 323 10.03 3.02 -2.27
N ASP A 324 9.13 3.50 -3.13
CA ASP A 324 9.25 4.85 -3.71
C ASP A 324 9.24 5.93 -2.61
N LEU A 325 8.38 5.80 -1.59
CA LEU A 325 8.37 6.71 -0.45
C LEU A 325 9.66 6.58 0.38
N ALA A 326 10.18 5.35 0.57
CA ALA A 326 11.45 5.15 1.27
C ALA A 326 12.61 5.85 0.53
N LYS A 327 12.68 5.73 -0.80
CA LYS A 327 13.66 6.46 -1.63
C LYS A 327 13.50 7.97 -1.48
N HIS A 328 12.26 8.46 -1.55
CA HIS A 328 11.94 9.87 -1.45
C HIS A 328 12.42 10.47 -0.12
N VAL A 329 11.99 9.87 1.01
CA VAL A 329 12.37 10.40 2.33
C VAL A 329 13.86 10.24 2.63
N ASN A 330 14.53 9.25 2.05
CA ASN A 330 15.97 9.08 2.19
C ASN A 330 16.78 10.13 1.40
N ALA A 331 16.19 10.71 0.37
CA ALA A 331 16.83 11.72 -0.47
C ALA A 331 16.70 13.14 0.10
N LEU A 332 15.84 13.35 1.10
CA LEU A 332 15.67 14.62 1.83
C LEU A 332 16.79 14.81 2.87
#